data_f41614f3401418d45caba76625f79faa
#
_entry.id   f41614f3401418d45caba76625f79faa
#
_cell.length_a   1.000
_cell.length_b   1.000
_cell.length_c   1.000
_cell.angle_alpha   90.00
_cell.angle_beta   90.00
_cell.angle_gamma   90.00
#
_symmetry.space_group_name_H-M   'P 1'
#
loop_
_entity.id
_entity.type
_entity.pdbx_description
1 polymer ?
#
loop_
_entity_poly.entity_id
_entity_poly.type
_entity_poly.pdbx_seq_one_letter_code
_entity_poly.pdbx_strand_id
1 'polypeptide(L)'
;MKNSNKSLWLRLLVCVVCCILLIAVPGIIVHNTNNNGLGAGVFAITMLCGLPVSSLLCGFLSAPNPKNLWILPVLPSAMYFLCFPILADFADANLSYQLAQFSGLLFGYGAFLLGMLILKKRDCKKQPRN
;
A
#
# COMPACT_ATOMS: atom_id res chain seq x y z
N MET A 1 23.61 -13.92 9.57
CA MET A 1 23.27 -13.20 8.32
C MET A 1 22.20 -13.86 7.46
N LYS A 2 22.09 -15.18 7.45
CA LYS A 2 21.11 -15.90 6.60
C LYS A 2 19.62 -15.67 6.96
N ASN A 3 19.30 -15.36 8.22
CA ASN A 3 17.94 -15.12 8.68
C ASN A 3 17.38 -13.72 8.35
N SER A 4 18.24 -12.73 8.14
CA SER A 4 17.83 -11.37 7.81
C SER A 4 17.19 -11.29 6.41
N ASN A 5 17.74 -12.01 5.43
CA ASN A 5 17.22 -12.00 4.07
C ASN A 5 15.85 -12.71 3.95
N LYS A 6 15.63 -13.79 4.71
CA LYS A 6 14.33 -14.48 4.72
C LYS A 6 13.22 -13.58 5.25
N SER A 7 13.48 -12.84 6.31
CA SER A 7 12.52 -11.88 6.87
C SER A 7 12.20 -10.74 5.89
N LEU A 8 13.18 -10.29 5.12
CA LEU A 8 13.01 -9.24 4.12
C LEU A 8 12.13 -9.71 2.96
N TRP A 9 12.43 -10.90 2.41
CA TRP A 9 11.64 -11.50 1.34
C TRP A 9 10.20 -11.79 1.77
N LEU A 10 9.99 -12.27 3.00
CA LEU A 10 8.67 -12.52 3.54
C LEU A 10 7.84 -11.22 3.61
N ARG A 11 8.42 -10.11 4.06
CA ARG A 11 7.74 -8.81 4.13
C ARG A 11 7.37 -8.29 2.76
N LEU A 12 8.29 -8.38 1.80
CA LEU A 12 8.05 -8.00 0.41
C LEU A 12 6.91 -8.82 -0.18
N LEU A 13 6.92 -10.15 0.03
CA LEU A 13 5.87 -11.03 -0.45
C LEU A 13 4.50 -10.68 0.16
N VAL A 14 4.44 -10.43 1.46
CA VAL A 14 3.20 -10.01 2.14
C VAL A 14 2.68 -8.70 1.56
N CYS A 15 3.54 -7.70 1.33
CA CYS A 15 3.13 -6.44 0.70
C CYS A 15 2.57 -6.64 -0.70
N VAL A 16 3.24 -7.44 -1.54
CA VAL A 16 2.77 -7.75 -2.91
C VAL A 16 1.42 -8.45 -2.87
N VAL A 17 1.26 -9.47 -2.03
CA VAL A 17 -0.01 -10.20 -1.88
C VAL A 17 -1.13 -9.27 -1.41
N CYS A 18 -0.88 -8.42 -0.41
CA CYS A 18 -1.86 -7.44 0.04
C CYS A 18 -2.27 -6.46 -1.07
N CYS A 19 -1.31 -5.98 -1.87
CA CYS A 19 -1.60 -5.09 -2.99
C CYS A 19 -2.45 -5.79 -4.05
N ILE A 20 -2.13 -7.04 -4.40
CA ILE A 20 -2.91 -7.82 -5.37
C ILE A 20 -4.35 -8.02 -4.86
N LEU A 21 -4.51 -8.45 -3.60
CA LEU A 21 -5.83 -8.73 -3.05
C LEU A 21 -6.69 -7.46 -2.89
N LEU A 22 -6.09 -6.35 -2.45
CA LEU A 22 -6.84 -5.14 -2.12
C LEU A 22 -7.04 -4.19 -3.31
N ILE A 23 -6.25 -4.32 -4.35
CA ILE A 23 -6.28 -3.40 -5.50
C ILE A 23 -6.60 -4.14 -6.81
N ALA A 24 -5.85 -5.19 -7.15
CA ALA A 24 -6.00 -5.86 -8.43
C ALA A 24 -7.29 -6.69 -8.52
N VAL A 25 -7.65 -7.43 -7.47
CA VAL A 25 -8.87 -8.26 -7.46
C VAL A 25 -10.14 -7.42 -7.61
N PRO A 26 -10.35 -6.33 -6.84
CA PRO A 26 -11.49 -5.44 -7.09
C PRO A 26 -11.48 -4.83 -8.48
N GLY A 27 -10.30 -4.46 -9.01
CA GLY A 27 -10.16 -3.96 -10.37
C GLY A 27 -10.66 -4.94 -11.44
N ILE A 28 -10.31 -6.21 -11.33
CA ILE A 28 -10.76 -7.26 -12.24
C ILE A 28 -12.28 -7.48 -12.11
N ILE A 29 -12.82 -7.43 -10.90
CA ILE A 29 -14.26 -7.57 -10.66
C ILE A 29 -15.02 -6.44 -11.35
N VAL A 30 -14.56 -5.19 -11.20
CA VAL A 30 -15.16 -4.02 -11.85
C VAL A 30 -15.16 -4.17 -13.37
N HIS A 31 -14.02 -4.58 -13.94
CA HIS A 31 -13.90 -4.77 -15.41
C HIS A 31 -14.85 -5.83 -15.95
N ASN A 32 -15.06 -6.92 -15.23
CA ASN A 32 -15.95 -8.02 -15.64
C ASN A 32 -17.44 -7.77 -15.36
N THR A 33 -17.77 -6.73 -14.59
CA THR A 33 -19.15 -6.44 -14.21
C THR A 33 -19.74 -5.42 -15.17
N ASN A 34 -20.62 -5.85 -16.07
CA ASN A 34 -21.32 -4.99 -17.03
C ASN A 34 -22.32 -4.02 -16.40
N ASN A 35 -22.45 -4.03 -15.06
CA ASN A 35 -23.40 -3.22 -14.33
C ASN A 35 -22.69 -1.97 -13.79
N ASN A 36 -22.80 -0.85 -14.50
CA ASN A 36 -22.08 0.39 -14.21
C ASN A 36 -22.22 0.90 -12.76
N GLY A 37 -23.36 0.66 -12.10
CA GLY A 37 -23.58 1.08 -10.71
C GLY A 37 -22.77 0.28 -9.69
N LEU A 38 -22.71 -1.05 -9.83
CA LEU A 38 -21.91 -1.92 -8.96
C LEU A 38 -20.41 -1.70 -9.18
N GLY A 39 -19.99 -1.54 -10.44
CA GLY A 39 -18.61 -1.26 -10.78
C GLY A 39 -18.10 0.02 -10.13
N ALA A 40 -18.86 1.11 -10.22
CA ALA A 40 -18.51 2.37 -9.59
C ALA A 40 -18.44 2.27 -8.06
N GLY A 41 -19.34 1.52 -7.43
CA GLY A 41 -19.32 1.30 -5.98
C GLY A 41 -18.08 0.53 -5.51
N VAL A 42 -17.73 -0.56 -6.19
CA VAL A 42 -16.52 -1.35 -5.88
C VAL A 42 -15.26 -0.51 -6.10
N PHE A 43 -15.22 0.29 -7.16
CA PHE A 43 -14.13 1.21 -7.43
C PHE A 43 -13.95 2.24 -6.30
N ALA A 44 -15.04 2.89 -5.88
CA ALA A 44 -15.00 3.87 -4.79
C ALA A 44 -14.53 3.24 -3.47
N ILE A 45 -14.98 2.05 -3.11
CA ILE A 45 -14.54 1.33 -1.91
C ILE A 45 -13.05 0.99 -2.00
N THR A 46 -12.58 0.53 -3.15
CA THR A 46 -11.16 0.22 -3.37
C THR A 46 -10.29 1.46 -3.21
N MET A 47 -10.74 2.61 -3.74
CA MET A 47 -10.06 3.88 -3.60
C MET A 47 -9.99 4.35 -2.14
N LEU A 48 -11.12 4.31 -1.45
CA LEU A 48 -11.24 4.86 -0.10
C LEU A 48 -10.62 3.98 0.98
N CYS A 49 -10.66 2.67 0.81
CA CYS A 49 -10.23 1.71 1.82
C CYS A 49 -9.01 0.90 1.37
N GLY A 50 -9.05 0.33 0.17
CA GLY A 50 -8.01 -0.59 -0.30
C GLY A 50 -6.65 0.06 -0.44
N LEU A 51 -6.58 1.23 -1.06
CA LEU A 51 -5.33 1.95 -1.28
C LEU A 51 -4.71 2.46 0.04
N PRO A 52 -5.43 3.17 0.92
CA PRO A 52 -4.87 3.60 2.20
C PRO A 52 -4.45 2.43 3.10
N VAL A 53 -5.27 1.38 3.20
CA VAL A 53 -4.96 0.22 4.04
C VAL A 53 -3.71 -0.51 3.54
N SER A 54 -3.61 -0.79 2.24
CA SER A 54 -2.42 -1.42 1.66
C SER A 54 -1.18 -0.55 1.83
N SER A 55 -1.30 0.76 1.68
CA SER A 55 -0.20 1.72 1.86
C SER A 55 0.28 1.77 3.32
N LEU A 56 -0.64 1.78 4.29
CA LEU A 56 -0.31 1.71 5.73
C LEU A 56 0.43 0.41 6.06
N LEU A 57 -0.06 -0.73 5.58
CA LEU A 57 0.59 -2.03 5.80
C LEU A 57 1.99 -2.07 5.20
N CYS A 58 2.17 -1.64 3.96
CA CYS A 58 3.47 -1.58 3.31
C CYS A 58 4.43 -0.64 4.04
N GLY A 59 3.94 0.51 4.51
CA GLY A 59 4.71 1.46 5.30
C GLY A 59 5.21 0.86 6.62
N PHE A 60 4.34 0.24 7.41
CA PHE A 60 4.74 -0.41 8.67
C PHE A 60 5.68 -1.60 8.46
N LEU A 61 5.45 -2.42 7.44
CA LEU A 61 6.30 -3.58 7.14
C LEU A 61 7.70 -3.17 6.65
N SER A 62 7.85 -2.00 6.05
CA SER A 62 9.13 -1.48 5.57
C SER A 62 9.96 -0.82 6.66
N ALA A 63 9.34 -0.31 7.73
CA ALA A 63 10.00 0.44 8.79
C ALA A 63 11.21 -0.25 9.45
N PRO A 64 11.22 -1.58 9.71
CA PRO A 64 12.36 -2.25 10.34
C PRO A 64 13.62 -2.32 9.48
N ASN A 65 13.50 -2.20 8.15
CA ASN A 65 14.63 -2.25 7.21
C ASN A 65 14.58 -1.06 6.23
N PRO A 66 14.71 0.18 6.71
CA PRO A 66 14.44 1.37 5.90
C PRO A 66 15.37 1.49 4.68
N LYS A 67 16.61 0.98 4.77
CA LYS A 67 17.57 1.07 3.65
C LYS A 67 17.17 0.23 2.44
N ASN A 68 16.56 -0.94 2.67
CA ASN A 68 16.24 -1.89 1.60
C ASN A 68 14.78 -1.85 1.17
N LEU A 69 13.89 -1.37 2.05
CA LEU A 69 12.44 -1.42 1.86
C LEU A 69 11.78 -0.04 1.75
N TRP A 70 12.58 1.02 1.55
CA TRP A 70 12.08 2.40 1.47
C TRP A 70 11.11 2.63 0.30
N ILE A 71 11.18 1.78 -0.73
CA ILE A 71 10.32 1.86 -1.91
C ILE A 71 8.95 1.15 -1.71
N LEU A 72 8.82 0.30 -0.70
CA LEU A 72 7.58 -0.46 -0.46
C LEU A 72 6.34 0.41 -0.27
N PRO A 73 6.40 1.59 0.40
CA PRO A 73 5.23 2.46 0.51
C PRO A 73 4.71 2.99 -0.83
N VAL A 74 5.54 3.00 -1.88
CA VAL A 74 5.14 3.40 -3.25
C VAL A 74 4.38 2.28 -3.97
N LEU A 75 4.61 1.01 -3.58
CA LEU A 75 4.08 -0.15 -4.27
C LEU A 75 2.55 -0.13 -4.46
N PRO A 76 1.71 0.19 -3.46
CA PRO A 76 0.26 0.26 -3.64
C PRO A 76 -0.17 1.30 -4.67
N SER A 77 0.46 2.48 -4.64
CA SER A 77 0.17 3.54 -5.60
C SER A 77 0.61 3.17 -7.02
N ALA A 78 1.74 2.49 -7.17
CA ALA A 78 2.21 1.98 -8.46
C ALA A 78 1.29 0.88 -9.00
N MET A 79 0.87 -0.06 -8.16
CA MET A 79 -0.10 -1.10 -8.54
C MET A 79 -1.44 -0.51 -8.96
N TYR A 80 -1.90 0.49 -8.22
CA TYR A 80 -3.12 1.22 -8.56
C TYR A 80 -3.00 1.91 -9.92
N PHE A 81 -1.87 2.54 -10.20
CA PHE A 81 -1.58 3.17 -11.49
C PHE A 81 -1.60 2.17 -12.66
N LEU A 82 -1.07 0.96 -12.46
CA LEU A 82 -1.09 -0.10 -13.49
C LEU A 82 -2.49 -0.67 -13.72
N CYS A 83 -3.32 -0.76 -12.69
CA CYS A 83 -4.69 -1.25 -12.79
C CYS A 83 -5.66 -0.20 -13.38
N PHE A 84 -5.33 1.08 -13.31
CA PHE A 84 -6.20 2.16 -13.76
C PHE A 84 -6.57 2.09 -15.24
N PRO A 85 -5.68 1.78 -16.20
CA PRO A 85 -6.08 1.64 -17.60
C PRO A 85 -7.16 0.58 -17.83
N ILE A 86 -7.20 -0.44 -16.97
CA ILE A 86 -8.25 -1.48 -16.99
C ILE A 86 -9.59 -0.92 -16.48
N LEU A 87 -9.51 0.06 -15.58
CA LEU A 87 -10.65 0.72 -14.93
C LEU A 87 -11.07 2.01 -15.66
N ALA A 88 -10.31 2.45 -16.67
CA ALA A 88 -10.41 3.76 -17.31
C ALA A 88 -11.65 3.97 -18.20
N ASP A 89 -12.51 2.97 -18.35
CA ASP A 89 -13.86 3.18 -18.92
C ASP A 89 -14.72 4.11 -18.04
N PHE A 90 -14.24 4.44 -16.82
CA PHE A 90 -14.79 5.45 -15.91
C PHE A 90 -14.06 6.80 -16.05
N ALA A 91 -13.92 7.29 -17.25
CA ALA A 91 -12.97 8.31 -17.71
C ALA A 91 -13.07 9.72 -17.09
N ASP A 92 -14.07 10.04 -16.29
CA ASP A 92 -14.25 11.39 -15.69
C ASP A 92 -13.53 11.55 -14.32
N ALA A 93 -12.71 10.57 -13.91
CA ALA A 93 -12.13 10.50 -12.57
C ALA A 93 -10.70 11.06 -12.43
N ASN A 94 -10.21 11.86 -13.39
CA ASN A 94 -8.80 12.27 -13.40
C ASN A 94 -8.34 12.98 -12.11
N LEU A 95 -9.12 13.90 -11.56
CA LEU A 95 -8.76 14.62 -10.33
C LEU A 95 -8.85 13.71 -9.10
N SER A 96 -9.95 12.97 -8.97
CA SER A 96 -10.16 12.03 -7.87
C SER A 96 -9.10 10.94 -7.85
N TYR A 97 -8.67 10.50 -9.01
CA TYR A 97 -7.60 9.52 -9.18
C TYR A 97 -6.24 10.04 -8.68
N GLN A 98 -5.86 11.25 -9.07
CA GLN A 98 -4.62 11.87 -8.61
C GLN A 98 -4.64 12.08 -7.09
N LEU A 99 -5.74 12.56 -6.54
CA LEU A 99 -5.91 12.73 -5.09
C LEU A 99 -5.80 11.41 -4.33
N ALA A 100 -6.36 10.31 -4.87
CA ALA A 100 -6.24 9.00 -4.28
C ALA A 100 -4.78 8.50 -4.27
N GLN A 101 -4.04 8.69 -5.36
CA GLN A 101 -2.62 8.35 -5.40
C GLN A 101 -1.80 9.12 -4.37
N PHE A 102 -2.01 10.44 -4.27
CA PHE A 102 -1.34 11.26 -3.27
C PHE A 102 -1.68 10.80 -1.84
N SER A 103 -2.93 10.49 -1.56
CA SER A 103 -3.34 9.97 -0.26
C SER A 103 -2.64 8.65 0.06
N GLY A 104 -2.58 7.72 -0.89
CA GLY A 104 -1.87 6.45 -0.74
C GLY A 104 -0.39 6.63 -0.39
N LEU A 105 0.32 7.51 -1.10
CA LEU A 105 1.70 7.83 -0.82
C LEU A 105 1.87 8.48 0.56
N LEU A 106 1.00 9.40 0.91
CA LEU A 106 1.04 10.12 2.19
C LEU A 106 0.82 9.16 3.37
N PHE A 107 -0.18 8.27 3.31
CA PHE A 107 -0.42 7.23 4.30
C PHE A 107 0.73 6.23 4.37
N GLY A 108 1.27 5.79 3.24
CA GLY A 108 2.37 4.84 3.18
C GLY A 108 3.64 5.38 3.84
N TYR A 109 4.08 6.57 3.47
CA TYR A 109 5.26 7.19 4.08
C TYR A 109 5.01 7.67 5.51
N GLY A 110 3.80 8.13 5.84
CA GLY A 110 3.41 8.44 7.21
C GLY A 110 3.54 7.22 8.12
N ALA A 111 3.02 6.07 7.70
CA ALA A 111 3.15 4.81 8.43
C ALA A 111 4.60 4.34 8.53
N PHE A 112 5.39 4.51 7.48
CA PHE A 112 6.82 4.21 7.48
C PHE A 112 7.59 5.03 8.51
N LEU A 113 7.38 6.34 8.57
CA LEU A 113 8.01 7.24 9.54
C LEU A 113 7.57 6.92 10.97
N LEU A 114 6.26 6.71 11.19
CA LEU A 114 5.74 6.32 12.50
C LEU A 114 6.33 4.99 12.96
N GLY A 115 6.41 4.00 12.08
CA GLY A 115 7.03 2.70 12.36
C GLY A 115 8.49 2.84 12.77
N MET A 116 9.27 3.67 12.08
CA MET A 116 10.67 3.96 12.45
C MET A 116 10.79 4.63 13.82
N LEU A 117 9.93 5.60 14.12
CA LEU A 117 9.92 6.30 15.41
C LEU A 117 9.59 5.34 16.56
N ILE A 118 8.60 4.47 16.39
CA ILE A 118 8.23 3.45 17.38
C ILE A 118 9.39 2.49 17.64
N LEU A 119 10.05 2.01 16.59
CA LEU A 119 11.20 1.11 16.72
C LEU A 119 12.36 1.80 17.44
N LYS A 120 12.71 3.03 17.06
CA LYS A 120 13.75 3.82 17.74
C LYS A 120 13.44 4.01 19.22
N LYS A 121 12.19 4.29 19.59
CA LYS A 121 11.77 4.43 20.99
C LYS A 121 11.86 3.12 21.77
N ARG A 122 11.58 1.97 21.13
CA ARG A 122 11.75 0.65 21.75
C ARG A 122 13.22 0.33 22.02
N ASP A 123 14.10 0.64 21.08
CA ASP A 123 15.54 0.39 21.22
C ASP A 123 16.15 1.24 22.31
N CYS A 124 15.75 2.52 22.45
CA CYS A 124 16.16 3.38 23.55
C CYS A 124 15.73 2.87 24.93
N LYS A 125 14.56 2.18 25.00
CA LYS A 125 14.10 1.59 26.28
C LYS A 125 14.81 0.29 26.67
N LYS A 126 15.43 -0.41 25.69
CA LYS A 126 16.16 -1.66 25.93
C LYS A 126 17.61 -1.44 26.34
N GLN A 127 18.17 -0.25 26.17
CA GLN A 127 19.49 0.06 26.71
C GLN A 127 19.35 0.28 28.21
N PRO A 128 19.97 -0.58 29.07
CA PRO A 128 20.02 -0.34 30.50
C PRO A 128 20.75 0.98 30.75
N ARG A 129 20.16 1.84 31.59
CA ARG A 129 20.86 3.00 32.12
C ARG A 129 22.06 2.50 32.91
N ASN A 130 23.22 2.57 32.31
CA ASN A 130 24.47 2.57 33.06
C ASN A 130 24.70 3.94 33.68
#